data_d34f80bbefc8405bc5eb9d8bb5b98f6b
#
_entry.id   d34f80bbefc8405bc5eb9d8bb5b98f6b
#
_cell.length_a   1.000
_cell.length_b   1.000
_cell.length_c   1.000
_cell.angle_alpha   90.00
_cell.angle_beta   90.00
_cell.angle_gamma   90.00
#
_symmetry.space_group_name_H-M   'P 1'
#
loop_
_entity.id
_entity.type
_entity.pdbx_description
1 polymer ?
#
loop_
_entity_poly.entity_id
_entity_poly.type
_entity_poly.pdbx_seq_one_letter_code
_entity_poly.pdbx_strand_id
1 'polypeptide(L)'
;MDEDKNENKFEIISSKVSKANFSKKDNNFGKNVILPFFSGVVGCSLVLGTCFGVPSIKEKLVGKETTSVTTPVNTVTASGTSTNLISLSNYSNTAVFAANKILPSIVGIEVTYTATTNSFFGFGQPQTSTATATGSGIIISDDGYILTNNHVVDSSSSNSSYSYYDLSDATSVKVKLNSATYGDDAIFDATIVGKDSQTDLAVLKIEKSGLTAAEFADSDQAVVGEFAMAVGSPLGLDTTVTTGIISAVNREVESDGNKYVCIQTDAAINSGNSGGALVNSDGKVISINTLKLSGTGVEGIGFAIPINSTLNVIDQLKEHNKVLRPFIGVTGINLDEATAKKYNLALGIYVKSVENFSPAEKAGIKGGDVIVKADGKDIKTMDELNEIKNSHNIGDTMTLTINRNGETKDITVTLEETP
;
A
#
# COMPACT_ATOMS: atom_id res chain seq x y z
N MET A 1 39.18 -17.75 33.78
CA MET A 1 39.32 -16.38 34.24
C MET A 1 39.70 -15.57 33.00
N ASP A 2 38.80 -14.99 32.28
CA ASP A 2 37.81 -13.98 32.40
C ASP A 2 36.76 -14.12 31.26
N GLU A 3 35.66 -14.75 31.55
CA GLU A 3 34.39 -14.51 30.91
C GLU A 3 33.66 -13.45 31.77
N ASP A 4 32.90 -12.56 31.16
CA ASP A 4 32.10 -11.44 31.69
C ASP A 4 32.66 -10.05 31.38
N LYS A 5 32.30 -9.57 30.19
CA LYS A 5 32.28 -8.10 29.94
C LYS A 5 31.53 -7.72 28.63
N ASN A 6 30.43 -8.36 28.25
CA ASN A 6 29.73 -7.90 27.04
C ASN A 6 28.19 -7.77 27.15
N GLU A 7 27.59 -7.92 28.30
CA GLU A 7 26.12 -7.75 28.46
C GLU A 7 25.65 -6.37 28.96
N ASN A 8 26.56 -5.42 29.21
CA ASN A 8 26.22 -4.14 29.86
C ASN A 8 26.21 -2.91 28.95
N LYS A 9 26.08 -3.06 27.64
CA LYS A 9 26.10 -1.89 26.72
C LYS A 9 24.76 -1.42 26.19
N PHE A 10 23.71 -2.23 26.31
CA PHE A 10 22.37 -1.87 25.83
C PHE A 10 21.47 -1.18 26.88
N GLU A 11 21.73 -1.36 28.16
CA GLU A 11 21.00 -0.65 29.23
C GLU A 11 21.41 0.82 29.43
N ILE A 12 22.61 1.20 28.95
CA ILE A 12 23.14 2.55 29.19
C ILE A 12 22.56 3.62 28.24
N ILE A 13 21.93 3.23 27.14
CA ILE A 13 21.36 4.19 26.18
C ILE A 13 19.92 4.59 26.58
N SER A 14 19.18 3.71 27.25
CA SER A 14 17.82 4.04 27.73
C SER A 14 17.81 4.92 28.99
N SER A 15 18.90 4.93 29.78
CA SER A 15 18.97 5.69 31.02
C SER A 15 19.59 7.09 30.89
N LYS A 16 20.13 7.47 29.72
CA LYS A 16 20.74 8.79 29.49
C LYS A 16 19.83 9.86 28.94
N VAL A 17 18.60 9.51 28.52
CA VAL A 17 17.61 10.50 28.04
C VAL A 17 16.76 11.08 29.15
N SER A 18 16.79 10.54 30.38
CA SER A 18 15.95 11.01 31.50
C SER A 18 16.66 11.89 32.55
N LYS A 19 17.86 12.42 32.26
CA LYS A 19 18.50 13.42 33.13
C LYS A 19 18.81 14.70 32.37
N ALA A 20 17.76 15.36 31.87
CA ALA A 20 17.81 16.79 31.63
C ALA A 20 17.77 17.50 33.00
N ASN A 21 18.80 18.27 33.34
CA ASN A 21 18.94 19.04 34.55
C ASN A 21 17.72 19.93 34.77
N PHE A 22 16.87 19.57 35.71
CA PHE A 22 15.93 20.54 36.31
C PHE A 22 16.72 21.40 37.29
N SER A 23 17.06 22.61 36.85
CA SER A 23 17.46 23.70 37.69
C SER A 23 16.36 23.93 38.72
N LYS A 24 16.76 23.94 40.01
CA LYS A 24 15.94 24.37 41.13
C LYS A 24 15.42 25.80 40.88
N LYS A 25 14.16 25.92 40.49
CA LYS A 25 13.48 27.20 40.45
C LYS A 25 12.07 27.03 40.99
N ASP A 26 11.86 27.66 42.13
CA ASP A 26 10.63 28.09 42.77
C ASP A 26 9.47 27.11 42.99
N ASN A 27 9.20 26.92 44.26
CA ASN A 27 8.12 26.19 44.93
C ASN A 27 6.66 26.74 44.64
N ASN A 28 6.34 27.04 43.39
CA ASN A 28 5.03 27.56 43.01
C ASN A 28 4.13 26.56 42.28
N PHE A 29 4.56 25.28 42.17
CA PHE A 29 3.76 24.24 41.50
C PHE A 29 2.40 24.04 42.24
N GLY A 30 2.41 24.09 43.55
CA GLY A 30 1.18 24.00 44.36
C GLY A 30 0.19 25.14 44.10
N LYS A 31 0.68 26.39 43.94
CA LYS A 31 -0.17 27.54 43.66
C LYS A 31 -0.64 27.63 42.21
N ASN A 32 0.20 27.25 41.27
CA ASN A 32 -0.11 27.48 39.85
C ASN A 32 -0.83 26.30 39.16
N VAL A 33 -0.76 25.10 39.74
CA VAL A 33 -1.38 23.89 39.14
C VAL A 33 -2.40 23.27 40.09
N ILE A 34 -2.04 23.03 41.37
CA ILE A 34 -2.89 22.31 42.31
C ILE A 34 -4.11 23.16 42.72
N LEU A 35 -3.92 24.46 43.00
CA LEU A 35 -5.01 25.33 43.39
C LEU A 35 -6.08 25.55 42.30
N PRO A 36 -5.69 25.83 41.01
CA PRO A 36 -6.65 25.88 39.91
C PRO A 36 -7.36 24.56 39.65
N PHE A 37 -6.64 23.41 39.79
CA PHE A 37 -7.24 22.09 39.61
C PHE A 37 -8.33 21.82 40.67
N PHE A 38 -8.03 22.04 41.94
CA PHE A 38 -9.01 21.85 43.00
C PHE A 38 -10.18 22.86 42.91
N SER A 39 -9.96 24.10 42.51
CA SER A 39 -11.05 25.06 42.28
C SER A 39 -11.96 24.62 41.13
N GLY A 40 -11.40 24.02 40.06
CA GLY A 40 -12.15 23.44 38.96
C GLY A 40 -13.02 22.25 39.42
N VAL A 41 -12.45 21.33 40.20
CA VAL A 41 -13.18 20.17 40.73
C VAL A 41 -14.31 20.59 41.67
N VAL A 42 -14.08 21.56 42.57
CA VAL A 42 -15.11 22.09 43.46
C VAL A 42 -16.20 22.82 42.68
N GLY A 43 -15.82 23.58 41.64
CA GLY A 43 -16.79 24.26 40.76
C GLY A 43 -17.67 23.26 40.01
N CYS A 44 -17.09 22.22 39.41
CA CYS A 44 -17.84 21.15 38.74
C CYS A 44 -18.77 20.39 39.74
N SER A 45 -18.29 20.09 40.92
CA SER A 45 -19.09 19.40 41.95
C SER A 45 -20.28 20.24 42.43
N LEU A 46 -20.10 21.56 42.57
CA LEU A 46 -21.19 22.49 42.93
C LEU A 46 -22.23 22.58 41.80
N VAL A 47 -21.79 22.67 40.53
CA VAL A 47 -22.71 22.70 39.39
C VAL A 47 -23.47 21.38 39.26
N LEU A 48 -22.78 20.25 39.38
CA LEU A 48 -23.44 18.94 39.38
C LEU A 48 -24.39 18.77 40.56
N GLY A 49 -24.00 19.21 41.77
CA GLY A 49 -24.85 19.18 42.97
C GLY A 49 -26.12 20.00 42.80
N THR A 50 -26.04 21.17 42.19
CA THR A 50 -27.23 22.00 41.90
C THR A 50 -28.09 21.40 40.78
N CYS A 51 -27.49 20.82 39.77
CA CYS A 51 -28.22 20.16 38.69
C CYS A 51 -29.01 18.94 39.18
N PHE A 52 -28.46 18.16 40.10
CA PHE A 52 -29.13 16.98 40.64
C PHE A 52 -29.97 17.25 41.89
N GLY A 53 -29.68 18.34 42.62
CA GLY A 53 -30.40 18.71 43.84
C GLY A 53 -31.70 19.50 43.62
N VAL A 54 -31.90 20.06 42.42
CA VAL A 54 -33.13 20.79 42.08
C VAL A 54 -34.02 19.89 41.20
N PRO A 55 -35.20 19.45 41.70
CA PRO A 55 -36.04 18.48 40.96
C PRO A 55 -36.40 18.90 39.54
N SER A 56 -36.67 20.18 39.31
CA SER A 56 -37.01 20.74 37.99
C SER A 56 -35.83 20.72 36.97
N ILE A 57 -34.58 20.71 37.45
CA ILE A 57 -33.40 20.62 36.60
C ILE A 57 -33.07 19.15 36.32
N LYS A 58 -33.22 18.28 37.31
CA LYS A 58 -33.05 16.82 37.18
C LYS A 58 -34.01 16.24 36.12
N GLU A 59 -35.28 16.67 36.12
CA GLU A 59 -36.28 16.23 35.16
C GLU A 59 -35.92 16.64 33.70
N LYS A 60 -35.27 17.78 33.53
CA LYS A 60 -34.81 18.25 32.21
C LYS A 60 -33.51 17.57 31.71
N LEU A 61 -32.61 17.17 32.60
CA LEU A 61 -31.32 16.57 32.25
C LEU A 61 -31.37 15.06 32.15
N VAL A 62 -32.17 14.38 32.96
CA VAL A 62 -32.22 12.91 32.99
C VAL A 62 -33.40 12.37 32.18
N GLY A 63 -34.31 13.22 31.71
CA GLY A 63 -35.52 12.78 31.03
C GLY A 63 -36.46 12.04 32.00
N LYS A 64 -37.74 12.28 31.90
CA LYS A 64 -38.74 11.45 32.57
C LYS A 64 -38.57 10.01 32.10
N GLU A 65 -38.50 9.03 33.01
CA GLU A 65 -38.69 7.64 32.62
C GLU A 65 -40.00 7.55 31.84
N THR A 66 -39.87 7.45 30.51
CA THR A 66 -41.01 7.26 29.64
C THR A 66 -41.45 5.82 29.78
N THR A 67 -42.53 5.60 30.47
CA THR A 67 -43.43 4.48 30.19
C THR A 67 -43.47 4.31 28.68
N SER A 68 -43.19 3.09 28.23
CA SER A 68 -43.22 2.65 26.84
C SER A 68 -44.49 3.14 26.13
N VAL A 69 -44.37 4.28 25.44
CA VAL A 69 -45.33 4.67 24.44
C VAL A 69 -44.94 3.96 23.17
N THR A 70 -45.61 2.87 22.88
CA THR A 70 -45.63 2.29 21.53
C THR A 70 -46.33 3.32 20.63
N THR A 71 -45.58 4.29 20.13
CA THR A 71 -46.02 5.03 18.93
C THR A 71 -45.86 4.10 17.76
N PRO A 72 -46.91 3.90 16.92
CA PRO A 72 -46.74 3.18 15.68
C PRO A 72 -45.76 3.97 14.82
N VAL A 73 -44.62 3.36 14.52
CA VAL A 73 -43.74 3.85 13.48
C VAL A 73 -44.57 3.82 12.18
N ASN A 74 -44.92 4.99 11.68
CA ASN A 74 -45.46 5.11 10.35
C ASN A 74 -44.41 4.57 9.40
N THR A 75 -44.61 3.33 8.98
CA THR A 75 -43.92 2.72 7.86
C THR A 75 -44.21 3.58 6.63
N VAL A 76 -43.26 4.38 6.23
CA VAL A 76 -43.24 4.95 4.90
C VAL A 76 -43.08 3.77 3.95
N THR A 77 -44.19 3.32 3.39
CA THR A 77 -44.20 2.34 2.31
C THR A 77 -43.63 3.01 1.08
N ALA A 78 -42.32 2.97 0.93
CA ALA A 78 -41.67 3.17 -0.37
C ALA A 78 -42.01 1.92 -1.18
N SER A 79 -42.89 2.06 -2.14
CA SER A 79 -43.20 1.05 -3.14
C SER A 79 -41.96 0.85 -4.00
N GLY A 80 -41.32 -0.29 -3.88
CA GLY A 80 -40.19 -0.66 -4.74
C GLY A 80 -38.99 -1.19 -3.95
N THR A 81 -38.84 -2.49 -3.98
CA THR A 81 -37.67 -3.27 -3.51
C THR A 81 -37.43 -3.20 -2.00
N SER A 82 -37.79 -4.25 -1.29
CA SER A 82 -37.38 -4.44 0.12
C SER A 82 -35.86 -4.53 0.17
N THR A 83 -35.19 -3.39 0.41
CA THR A 83 -33.83 -3.38 0.90
C THR A 83 -33.84 -4.04 2.27
N ASN A 84 -33.35 -5.27 2.37
CA ASN A 84 -33.08 -5.90 3.65
C ASN A 84 -32.03 -4.99 4.35
N LEU A 85 -32.49 -4.14 5.26
CA LEU A 85 -31.60 -3.40 6.14
C LEU A 85 -30.78 -4.42 6.92
N ILE A 86 -29.49 -4.46 6.67
CA ILE A 86 -28.57 -5.35 7.39
C ILE A 86 -28.57 -4.89 8.84
N SER A 87 -29.04 -5.76 9.75
CA SER A 87 -28.96 -5.50 11.18
C SER A 87 -27.49 -5.57 11.63
N LEU A 88 -27.14 -4.88 12.74
CA LEU A 88 -25.80 -4.96 13.33
C LEU A 88 -25.34 -6.41 13.59
N SER A 89 -26.27 -7.29 13.94
CA SER A 89 -25.98 -8.72 14.11
C SER A 89 -25.59 -9.39 12.79
N ASN A 90 -26.24 -9.03 11.68
CA ASN A 90 -25.89 -9.55 10.35
C ASN A 90 -24.51 -9.04 9.91
N TYR A 91 -24.17 -7.78 10.19
CA TYR A 91 -22.84 -7.25 9.90
C TYR A 91 -21.75 -8.03 10.65
N SER A 92 -21.93 -8.25 11.96
CA SER A 92 -20.99 -9.04 12.77
C SER A 92 -20.84 -10.48 12.24
N ASN A 93 -21.95 -11.14 11.89
CA ASN A 93 -21.92 -12.50 11.33
C ASN A 93 -21.20 -12.53 9.97
N THR A 94 -21.42 -11.53 9.12
CA THR A 94 -20.72 -11.39 7.84
C THR A 94 -19.22 -11.24 8.05
N ALA A 95 -18.80 -10.39 8.99
CA ALA A 95 -17.38 -10.20 9.29
C ALA A 95 -16.71 -11.48 9.80
N VAL A 96 -17.36 -12.20 10.72
CA VAL A 96 -16.88 -13.49 11.24
C VAL A 96 -16.81 -14.55 10.13
N PHE A 97 -17.82 -14.62 9.28
CA PHE A 97 -17.84 -15.56 8.15
C PHE A 97 -16.70 -15.28 7.17
N ALA A 98 -16.57 -14.02 6.72
CA ALA A 98 -15.53 -13.61 5.78
C ALA A 98 -14.13 -13.85 6.35
N ALA A 99 -13.91 -13.53 7.64
CA ALA A 99 -12.65 -13.79 8.33
C ALA A 99 -12.32 -15.27 8.36
N ASN A 100 -13.22 -16.14 8.85
CA ASN A 100 -12.98 -17.58 8.95
C ASN A 100 -12.66 -18.21 7.60
N LYS A 101 -13.23 -17.69 6.51
CA LYS A 101 -12.97 -18.19 5.16
C LYS A 101 -11.60 -17.82 4.64
N ILE A 102 -11.16 -16.58 4.85
CA ILE A 102 -9.90 -16.08 4.26
C ILE A 102 -8.67 -16.35 5.13
N LEU A 103 -8.81 -16.40 6.47
CA LEU A 103 -7.69 -16.52 7.40
C LEU A 103 -6.73 -17.67 7.09
N PRO A 104 -7.18 -18.88 6.68
CA PRO A 104 -6.28 -19.97 6.30
C PRO A 104 -5.36 -19.64 5.10
N SER A 105 -5.76 -18.70 4.27
CA SER A 105 -5.03 -18.30 3.06
C SER A 105 -4.13 -17.08 3.24
N ILE A 106 -4.08 -16.48 4.44
CA ILE A 106 -3.25 -15.31 4.73
C ILE A 106 -1.99 -15.73 5.49
N VAL A 107 -0.85 -15.18 5.04
CA VAL A 107 0.46 -15.49 5.61
C VAL A 107 1.18 -14.22 6.03
N GLY A 108 2.05 -14.36 7.03
CA GLY A 108 3.05 -13.34 7.36
C GLY A 108 4.32 -13.55 6.54
N ILE A 109 4.94 -12.46 6.11
CA ILE A 109 6.20 -12.48 5.37
C ILE A 109 7.23 -11.69 6.18
N GLU A 110 8.40 -12.29 6.42
CA GLU A 110 9.56 -11.65 7.00
C GLU A 110 10.69 -11.69 6.00
N VAL A 111 11.26 -10.53 5.70
CA VAL A 111 12.36 -10.37 4.76
C VAL A 111 13.58 -9.81 5.49
N THR A 112 14.73 -10.44 5.31
CA THR A 112 15.99 -10.02 5.87
C THR A 112 16.87 -9.42 4.79
N TYR A 113 17.47 -8.26 5.07
CA TYR A 113 18.39 -7.52 4.21
C TYR A 113 19.73 -7.34 4.91
N THR A 114 20.80 -7.16 4.15
CA THR A 114 22.06 -6.64 4.67
C THR A 114 22.08 -5.13 4.50
N ALA A 115 22.18 -4.40 5.59
CA ALA A 115 22.31 -2.95 5.61
C ALA A 115 23.79 -2.57 5.78
N THR A 116 24.33 -1.78 4.85
CA THR A 116 25.70 -1.27 4.92
C THR A 116 25.66 0.22 5.22
N THR A 117 26.36 0.65 6.28
CA THR A 117 26.52 2.08 6.59
C THR A 117 27.70 2.64 5.84
N ASN A 118 27.47 3.66 5.02
CA ASN A 118 28.56 4.46 4.44
C ASN A 118 29.02 5.52 5.45
N SER A 119 30.31 5.54 5.75
CA SER A 119 30.87 6.54 6.66
C SER A 119 30.80 7.94 6.06
N PHE A 120 30.12 8.87 6.73
CA PHE A 120 29.90 10.23 6.29
C PHE A 120 31.18 11.06 6.07
N PHE A 121 32.32 10.65 6.64
CA PHE A 121 33.59 11.36 6.55
C PHE A 121 34.73 10.58 5.85
N GLY A 122 34.46 9.45 5.23
CA GLY A 122 35.49 8.68 4.50
C GLY A 122 36.56 8.03 5.38
N PHE A 123 36.47 8.11 6.69
CA PHE A 123 37.39 7.53 7.68
C PHE A 123 36.69 6.55 8.61
N GLY A 124 36.13 5.49 8.07
CA GLY A 124 35.51 4.40 8.84
C GLY A 124 35.35 3.18 7.97
N GLN A 125 35.53 1.99 8.55
CA GLN A 125 35.20 0.75 7.86
C GLN A 125 33.68 0.71 7.69
N PRO A 126 33.13 0.32 6.51
CA PRO A 126 31.72 0.06 6.33
C PRO A 126 31.26 -0.96 7.39
N GLN A 127 30.20 -0.62 8.12
CA GLN A 127 29.62 -1.56 9.10
C GLN A 127 28.39 -2.22 8.46
N THR A 128 28.41 -3.52 8.39
CA THR A 128 27.26 -4.33 7.95
C THR A 128 26.40 -4.72 9.15
N SER A 129 25.09 -4.50 9.02
CA SER A 129 24.08 -4.95 9.99
C SER A 129 22.93 -5.63 9.24
N THR A 130 22.10 -6.36 9.96
CA THR A 130 20.90 -6.98 9.39
C THR A 130 19.70 -6.06 9.62
N ALA A 131 18.90 -5.84 8.59
CA ALA A 131 17.61 -5.18 8.69
C ALA A 131 16.50 -6.17 8.33
N THR A 132 15.36 -6.08 9.01
CA THR A 132 14.18 -6.91 8.72
C THR A 132 13.00 -6.03 8.33
N ALA A 133 12.27 -6.44 7.30
CA ALA A 133 10.98 -5.90 6.95
C ALA A 133 9.91 -6.98 7.06
N THR A 134 8.69 -6.59 7.31
CA THR A 134 7.56 -7.51 7.45
C THR A 134 6.38 -7.03 6.62
N GLY A 135 5.61 -7.98 6.11
CA GLY A 135 4.38 -7.76 5.37
C GLY A 135 3.49 -8.98 5.43
N SER A 136 2.49 -9.00 4.58
CA SER A 136 1.54 -10.10 4.43
C SER A 136 1.59 -10.68 3.02
N GLY A 137 1.01 -11.87 2.86
CA GLY A 137 0.80 -12.51 1.56
C GLY A 137 -0.51 -13.28 1.53
N ILE A 138 -0.90 -13.66 0.33
CA ILE A 138 -2.10 -14.41 0.02
C ILE A 138 -1.68 -15.72 -0.66
N ILE A 139 -2.04 -16.87 -0.10
CA ILE A 139 -1.84 -18.17 -0.75
C ILE A 139 -2.76 -18.24 -1.97
N ILE A 140 -2.17 -18.42 -3.16
CA ILE A 140 -2.91 -18.46 -4.44
C ILE A 140 -2.97 -19.85 -5.06
N SER A 141 -2.27 -20.83 -4.48
CA SER A 141 -2.34 -22.22 -4.90
C SER A 141 -2.07 -23.17 -3.74
N ASP A 142 -2.55 -24.41 -3.86
CA ASP A 142 -2.39 -25.44 -2.85
C ASP A 142 -0.97 -26.00 -2.74
N ASP A 143 -0.13 -25.75 -3.76
CA ASP A 143 1.27 -26.18 -3.84
C ASP A 143 2.28 -25.13 -3.35
N GLY A 144 1.81 -23.96 -2.85
CA GLY A 144 2.67 -23.01 -2.13
C GLY A 144 3.06 -21.74 -2.86
N TYR A 145 2.35 -21.35 -3.92
CA TYR A 145 2.50 -20.00 -4.48
C TYR A 145 1.78 -18.97 -3.62
N ILE A 146 2.44 -17.85 -3.39
CA ILE A 146 1.98 -16.75 -2.52
C ILE A 146 2.14 -15.44 -3.27
N LEU A 147 1.06 -14.66 -3.30
CA LEU A 147 1.02 -13.32 -3.86
C LEU A 147 1.25 -12.29 -2.76
N THR A 148 2.07 -11.28 -3.02
CA THR A 148 2.34 -10.16 -2.12
C THR A 148 2.68 -8.90 -2.91
N ASN A 149 2.95 -7.78 -2.23
CA ASN A 149 3.47 -6.59 -2.89
C ASN A 149 4.99 -6.69 -3.15
N ASN A 150 5.44 -6.05 -4.23
CA ASN A 150 6.86 -5.94 -4.53
C ASN A 150 7.63 -5.23 -3.42
N HIS A 151 7.10 -4.10 -2.89
CA HIS A 151 7.76 -3.34 -1.83
C HIS A 151 7.93 -4.13 -0.51
N VAL A 152 7.25 -5.25 -0.31
CA VAL A 152 7.45 -6.14 0.85
C VAL A 152 8.75 -6.91 0.71
N VAL A 153 9.15 -7.27 -0.51
CA VAL A 153 10.31 -8.14 -0.78
C VAL A 153 11.48 -7.42 -1.46
N ASP A 154 11.31 -6.15 -1.82
CA ASP A 154 12.31 -5.34 -2.53
C ASP A 154 12.82 -4.20 -1.67
N SER A 155 14.13 -4.17 -1.41
CA SER A 155 14.81 -3.12 -0.64
C SER A 155 14.85 -1.78 -1.36
N SER A 156 14.80 -1.75 -2.70
CA SER A 156 14.93 -0.53 -3.50
C SER A 156 13.78 0.45 -3.29
N SER A 157 12.63 -0.04 -2.82
CA SER A 157 11.47 0.79 -2.47
C SER A 157 11.65 1.62 -1.19
N SER A 158 12.70 1.36 -0.40
CA SER A 158 13.03 2.11 0.83
C SER A 158 14.04 3.24 0.64
N ASN A 159 14.43 3.55 -0.60
CA ASN A 159 15.36 4.64 -0.94
C ASN A 159 14.73 6.02 -0.74
N SER A 160 14.53 6.42 0.51
CA SER A 160 14.43 7.86 0.81
C SER A 160 15.82 8.47 0.64
N SER A 161 15.91 9.63 -0.03
CA SER A 161 17.16 10.38 -0.29
C SER A 161 17.96 10.77 0.97
N TYR A 162 17.57 10.31 2.14
CA TYR A 162 18.18 10.50 3.45
C TYR A 162 18.55 9.19 4.14
N SER A 163 18.49 8.03 3.44
CA SER A 163 18.87 6.76 4.07
C SER A 163 20.39 6.71 4.23
N TYR A 164 20.86 6.69 5.47
CA TYR A 164 22.25 6.42 5.85
C TYR A 164 22.67 4.95 5.59
N TYR A 165 21.73 4.14 5.14
CA TYR A 165 21.92 2.70 4.93
C TYR A 165 21.70 2.38 3.46
N ASP A 166 22.63 1.65 2.89
CA ASP A 166 22.50 0.98 1.62
C ASP A 166 22.01 -0.43 1.89
N LEU A 167 20.80 -0.78 1.44
CA LEU A 167 20.21 -2.10 1.64
C LEU A 167 20.56 -2.98 0.44
N SER A 168 21.04 -4.19 0.69
CA SER A 168 21.22 -5.21 -0.34
C SER A 168 19.87 -5.75 -0.84
N ASP A 169 19.92 -6.62 -1.84
CA ASP A 169 18.82 -7.53 -2.14
C ASP A 169 18.47 -8.39 -0.92
N ALA A 170 17.24 -8.92 -0.90
CA ALA A 170 16.78 -9.79 0.17
C ALA A 170 17.71 -11.00 0.34
N THR A 171 18.26 -11.17 1.53
CA THR A 171 19.15 -12.29 1.85
C THR A 171 18.40 -13.51 2.33
N SER A 172 17.20 -13.32 2.87
CA SER A 172 16.29 -14.40 3.29
C SER A 172 14.85 -13.89 3.25
N VAL A 173 13.94 -14.74 2.77
CA VAL A 173 12.50 -14.53 2.83
C VAL A 173 11.89 -15.71 3.58
N LYS A 174 11.14 -15.43 4.64
CA LYS A 174 10.42 -16.43 5.43
C LYS A 174 8.93 -16.16 5.37
N VAL A 175 8.16 -17.23 5.26
CA VAL A 175 6.69 -17.20 5.26
C VAL A 175 6.20 -17.96 6.48
N LYS A 176 5.40 -17.28 7.30
CA LYS A 176 4.68 -17.88 8.43
C LYS A 176 3.22 -18.09 8.05
N LEU A 177 2.78 -19.33 8.04
CA LEU A 177 1.39 -19.68 7.79
C LEU A 177 0.52 -19.35 9.01
N ASN A 178 -0.80 -19.27 8.81
CA ASN A 178 -1.77 -19.04 9.89
C ASN A 178 -1.67 -20.13 10.96
N SER A 179 -1.35 -19.78 12.20
CA SER A 179 -1.09 -20.71 13.28
C SER A 179 -2.31 -21.53 13.68
N ALA A 180 -3.50 -20.94 13.64
CA ALA A 180 -4.75 -21.64 13.97
C ALA A 180 -5.09 -22.77 12.98
N THR A 181 -4.60 -22.66 11.74
CA THR A 181 -4.85 -23.67 10.69
C THR A 181 -3.71 -24.66 10.55
N TYR A 182 -2.45 -24.19 10.62
CA TYR A 182 -1.27 -24.98 10.26
C TYR A 182 -0.32 -25.26 11.43
N GLY A 183 -0.59 -24.70 12.62
CA GLY A 183 0.25 -24.81 13.81
C GLY A 183 1.28 -23.66 13.95
N ASP A 184 1.78 -23.46 15.16
CA ASP A 184 2.63 -22.31 15.51
C ASP A 184 4.00 -22.34 14.82
N ASP A 185 4.54 -23.54 14.54
CA ASP A 185 5.87 -23.74 13.93
C ASP A 185 5.81 -23.78 12.38
N ALA A 186 4.69 -23.43 11.76
CA ALA A 186 4.53 -23.46 10.31
C ALA A 186 5.23 -22.27 9.63
N ILE A 187 6.57 -22.25 9.71
CA ILE A 187 7.45 -21.25 9.10
C ILE A 187 8.29 -21.95 8.02
N PHE A 188 8.32 -21.36 6.82
CA PHE A 188 8.99 -21.90 5.65
C PHE A 188 9.90 -20.85 5.02
N ASP A 189 11.08 -21.29 4.55
CA ASP A 189 11.88 -20.47 3.65
C ASP A 189 11.16 -20.35 2.32
N ALA A 190 11.14 -19.15 1.76
CA ALA A 190 10.48 -18.84 0.50
C ALA A 190 11.49 -18.36 -0.54
N THR A 191 11.24 -18.72 -1.80
CA THR A 191 11.94 -18.17 -2.95
C THR A 191 11.08 -17.10 -3.62
N ILE A 192 11.70 -16.01 -4.06
CA ILE A 192 11.03 -15.01 -4.91
C ILE A 192 10.99 -15.60 -6.32
N VAL A 193 9.80 -15.97 -6.79
CA VAL A 193 9.59 -16.50 -8.14
C VAL A 193 9.74 -15.38 -9.17
N GLY A 194 9.10 -14.25 -8.90
CA GLY A 194 9.21 -13.06 -9.73
C GLY A 194 8.65 -11.84 -8.99
N LYS A 195 9.08 -10.66 -9.43
CA LYS A 195 8.63 -9.38 -8.86
C LYS A 195 8.51 -8.33 -9.95
N ASP A 196 7.63 -7.37 -9.73
CA ASP A 196 7.39 -6.26 -10.65
C ASP A 196 7.11 -4.96 -9.91
N SER A 197 8.02 -4.01 -10.04
CA SER A 197 7.95 -2.72 -9.36
C SER A 197 6.89 -1.77 -9.93
N GLN A 198 6.50 -1.95 -11.21
CA GLN A 198 5.49 -1.10 -11.85
C GLN A 198 4.08 -1.40 -11.33
N THR A 199 3.75 -2.67 -11.09
CA THR A 199 2.46 -3.09 -10.54
C THR A 199 2.49 -3.24 -9.03
N ASP A 200 3.67 -3.12 -8.40
CA ASP A 200 3.90 -3.39 -6.98
C ASP A 200 3.49 -4.80 -6.56
N LEU A 201 3.77 -5.81 -7.39
CA LEU A 201 3.43 -7.21 -7.14
C LEU A 201 4.67 -8.10 -7.09
N ALA A 202 4.61 -9.15 -6.28
CA ALA A 202 5.59 -10.23 -6.24
C ALA A 202 4.90 -11.57 -5.99
N VAL A 203 5.49 -12.63 -6.54
CA VAL A 203 5.08 -14.01 -6.31
C VAL A 203 6.21 -14.75 -5.61
N LEU A 204 5.88 -15.39 -4.49
CA LEU A 204 6.78 -16.24 -3.72
C LEU A 204 6.38 -17.70 -3.86
N LYS A 205 7.32 -18.61 -3.58
CA LYS A 205 7.08 -20.05 -3.51
C LYS A 205 7.67 -20.63 -2.24
N ILE A 206 6.87 -21.40 -1.53
CA ILE A 206 7.30 -22.25 -0.42
C ILE A 206 7.13 -23.73 -0.79
N GLU A 207 7.98 -24.59 -0.26
CA GLU A 207 7.92 -26.03 -0.47
C GLU A 207 6.94 -26.69 0.51
N LYS A 208 5.64 -26.43 0.28
CA LYS A 208 4.53 -26.98 1.07
C LYS A 208 3.32 -27.19 0.18
N SER A 209 2.69 -28.33 0.33
CA SER A 209 1.41 -28.69 -0.35
C SER A 209 0.27 -28.85 0.65
N GLY A 210 -0.95 -28.93 0.13
CA GLY A 210 -2.15 -29.05 0.92
C GLY A 210 -2.54 -27.72 1.61
N LEU A 211 -2.19 -26.61 0.98
CA LEU A 211 -2.54 -25.28 1.45
C LEU A 211 -3.93 -24.87 0.98
N THR A 212 -4.60 -24.04 1.77
CA THR A 212 -5.87 -23.43 1.38
C THR A 212 -5.62 -22.20 0.52
N ALA A 213 -5.84 -22.32 -0.78
CA ALA A 213 -5.77 -21.18 -1.70
C ALA A 213 -6.97 -20.24 -1.50
N ALA A 214 -6.73 -18.94 -1.57
CA ALA A 214 -7.77 -17.92 -1.53
C ALA A 214 -8.67 -17.99 -2.78
N GLU A 215 -9.97 -17.80 -2.59
CA GLU A 215 -10.89 -17.58 -3.70
C GLU A 215 -10.87 -16.10 -4.10
N PHE A 216 -10.83 -15.85 -5.41
CA PHE A 216 -10.92 -14.51 -5.97
C PHE A 216 -12.36 -14.17 -6.35
N ALA A 217 -12.76 -12.92 -6.13
CA ALA A 217 -13.98 -12.34 -6.66
C ALA A 217 -13.67 -11.56 -7.94
N ASP A 218 -14.71 -11.20 -8.69
CA ASP A 218 -14.58 -10.28 -9.81
C ASP A 218 -14.51 -8.84 -9.28
N SER A 219 -13.33 -8.22 -9.27
CA SER A 219 -13.13 -6.87 -8.75
C SER A 219 -13.80 -5.79 -9.58
N ASP A 220 -14.15 -6.07 -10.85
CA ASP A 220 -14.83 -5.11 -11.72
C ASP A 220 -16.31 -4.94 -11.35
N GLN A 221 -16.85 -5.90 -10.56
CA GLN A 221 -18.21 -5.84 -10.01
C GLN A 221 -18.28 -5.13 -8.66
N ALA A 222 -17.15 -4.71 -8.10
CA ALA A 222 -17.10 -4.04 -6.80
C ALA A 222 -17.86 -2.70 -6.82
N VAL A 223 -18.70 -2.46 -5.83
CA VAL A 223 -19.58 -1.27 -5.75
C VAL A 223 -19.29 -0.47 -4.48
N VAL A 224 -19.33 0.86 -4.61
CA VAL A 224 -19.17 1.77 -3.46
C VAL A 224 -20.25 1.50 -2.41
N GLY A 225 -19.84 1.39 -1.16
CA GLY A 225 -20.69 1.06 -0.02
C GLY A 225 -20.75 -0.43 0.32
N GLU A 226 -20.19 -1.32 -0.49
CA GLU A 226 -20.08 -2.74 -0.16
C GLU A 226 -19.16 -2.98 1.04
N PHE A 227 -19.47 -4.04 1.79
CA PHE A 227 -18.62 -4.52 2.86
C PHE A 227 -17.21 -4.84 2.33
N ALA A 228 -16.21 -4.36 3.03
CA ALA A 228 -14.81 -4.66 2.79
C ALA A 228 -14.09 -5.02 4.08
N MET A 229 -13.25 -6.05 4.05
CA MET A 229 -12.41 -6.45 5.17
C MET A 229 -10.97 -6.56 4.70
N ALA A 230 -10.09 -5.76 5.30
CA ALA A 230 -8.66 -5.87 5.09
C ALA A 230 -8.07 -6.90 6.08
N VAL A 231 -7.29 -7.83 5.55
CA VAL A 231 -6.71 -8.95 6.28
C VAL A 231 -5.20 -9.00 6.01
N GLY A 232 -4.44 -9.18 7.09
CA GLY A 232 -3.00 -9.32 7.02
C GLY A 232 -2.44 -10.01 8.26
N SER A 233 -1.14 -10.27 8.27
CA SER A 233 -0.41 -10.89 9.38
C SER A 233 0.79 -10.01 9.77
N PRO A 234 0.53 -8.86 10.42
CA PRO A 234 1.56 -7.89 10.75
C PRO A 234 2.59 -8.44 11.74
N LEU A 235 3.88 -8.14 11.51
CA LEU A 235 4.99 -8.38 12.44
C LEU A 235 5.20 -9.86 12.83
N GLY A 236 4.72 -10.82 12.02
CA GLY A 236 4.74 -12.23 12.40
C GLY A 236 3.87 -12.56 13.62
N LEU A 237 3.07 -11.58 14.08
CA LEU A 237 1.97 -11.77 15.02
C LEU A 237 0.82 -12.49 14.29
N ASP A 238 -0.13 -13.01 15.06
CA ASP A 238 -1.30 -13.67 14.47
C ASP A 238 -2.07 -12.70 13.58
N THR A 239 -2.82 -13.28 12.62
CA THR A 239 -3.56 -12.57 11.60
C THR A 239 -4.49 -11.50 12.19
N THR A 240 -4.47 -10.32 11.59
CA THR A 240 -5.29 -9.17 11.99
C THR A 240 -6.30 -8.85 10.90
N VAL A 241 -7.52 -8.52 11.30
CA VAL A 241 -8.60 -8.08 10.40
C VAL A 241 -9.10 -6.70 10.80
N THR A 242 -9.39 -5.89 9.79
CA THR A 242 -10.08 -4.60 9.95
C THR A 242 -11.24 -4.55 8.97
N THR A 243 -12.38 -3.96 9.37
CA THR A 243 -13.57 -3.89 8.52
C THR A 243 -13.94 -2.47 8.20
N GLY A 244 -14.54 -2.28 7.04
CA GLY A 244 -15.05 -1.04 6.53
C GLY A 244 -15.92 -1.28 5.30
N ILE A 245 -15.87 -0.35 4.37
CA ILE A 245 -16.60 -0.41 3.09
C ILE A 245 -15.67 -0.08 1.93
N ILE A 246 -16.10 -0.37 0.72
CA ILE A 246 -15.53 0.19 -0.51
C ILE A 246 -15.92 1.66 -0.57
N SER A 247 -14.95 2.57 -0.44
CA SER A 247 -15.18 4.02 -0.45
C SER A 247 -15.17 4.61 -1.86
N ALA A 248 -14.37 4.04 -2.76
CA ALA A 248 -14.33 4.37 -4.19
C ALA A 248 -13.78 3.21 -5.00
N VAL A 249 -14.15 3.14 -6.27
CA VAL A 249 -13.58 2.24 -7.28
C VAL A 249 -12.88 3.06 -8.36
N ASN A 250 -11.94 2.43 -9.09
CA ASN A 250 -11.19 3.06 -10.18
C ASN A 250 -10.50 4.38 -9.77
N ARG A 251 -9.96 4.43 -8.54
CA ARG A 251 -9.25 5.61 -8.04
C ARG A 251 -7.83 5.61 -8.58
N GLU A 252 -7.51 6.61 -9.39
CA GLU A 252 -6.12 6.83 -9.82
C GLU A 252 -5.30 7.39 -8.67
N VAL A 253 -4.17 6.75 -8.39
CA VAL A 253 -3.19 7.15 -7.36
C VAL A 253 -1.81 7.08 -7.98
N GLU A 254 -1.00 8.13 -7.78
CA GLU A 254 0.37 8.18 -8.25
C GLU A 254 1.34 7.99 -7.08
N SER A 255 2.30 7.10 -7.24
CA SER A 255 3.39 6.88 -6.28
C SER A 255 4.65 6.44 -7.00
N ASP A 256 5.79 7.04 -6.64
CA ASP A 256 7.12 6.75 -7.21
C ASP A 256 7.15 6.79 -8.75
N GLY A 257 6.38 7.72 -9.34
CA GLY A 257 6.29 7.89 -10.79
C GLY A 257 5.44 6.84 -11.52
N ASN A 258 4.80 5.93 -10.80
CA ASN A 258 3.84 4.97 -11.35
C ASN A 258 2.41 5.38 -11.02
N LYS A 259 1.49 5.12 -11.95
CA LYS A 259 0.05 5.31 -11.76
C LYS A 259 -0.62 3.98 -11.47
N TYR A 260 -1.44 3.96 -10.44
CA TYR A 260 -2.21 2.80 -10.00
C TYR A 260 -3.69 3.11 -10.06
N VAL A 261 -4.48 2.19 -10.59
CA VAL A 261 -5.93 2.24 -10.50
C VAL A 261 -6.34 1.33 -9.35
N CYS A 262 -6.90 1.92 -8.28
CA CYS A 262 -7.11 1.24 -7.01
C CYS A 262 -8.58 1.22 -6.59
N ILE A 263 -8.91 0.28 -5.72
CA ILE A 263 -10.08 0.33 -4.85
C ILE A 263 -9.67 1.10 -3.59
N GLN A 264 -10.47 2.09 -3.19
CA GLN A 264 -10.31 2.82 -1.94
C GLN A 264 -11.24 2.24 -0.88
N THR A 265 -10.76 2.11 0.35
CA THR A 265 -11.52 1.62 1.51
C THR A 265 -11.23 2.47 2.75
N ASP A 266 -12.18 2.52 3.68
CA ASP A 266 -12.00 3.06 5.04
C ASP A 266 -11.64 1.97 6.06
N ALA A 267 -11.61 0.69 5.65
CA ALA A 267 -10.97 -0.36 6.44
C ALA A 267 -9.51 0.03 6.69
N ALA A 268 -9.06 -0.02 7.95
CA ALA A 268 -7.73 0.45 8.32
C ALA A 268 -6.63 -0.36 7.62
N ILE A 269 -5.87 0.29 6.72
CA ILE A 269 -4.66 -0.24 6.10
C ILE A 269 -3.47 0.33 6.87
N ASN A 270 -2.68 -0.55 7.48
CA ASN A 270 -1.53 -0.21 8.32
C ASN A 270 -0.29 -1.02 7.91
N SER A 271 0.87 -0.63 8.44
CA SER A 271 2.09 -1.41 8.30
C SER A 271 1.84 -2.86 8.75
N GLY A 272 2.10 -3.80 7.84
CA GLY A 272 1.95 -5.23 8.08
C GLY A 272 0.76 -5.87 7.40
N ASN A 273 -0.32 -5.17 7.00
CA ASN A 273 -1.33 -5.77 6.13
C ASN A 273 -1.10 -5.51 4.62
N SER A 274 -0.02 -4.78 4.25
CA SER A 274 0.47 -4.70 2.86
C SER A 274 0.79 -6.08 2.31
N GLY A 275 0.33 -6.37 1.10
CA GLY A 275 0.44 -7.68 0.44
C GLY A 275 -0.62 -8.68 0.89
N GLY A 276 -1.40 -8.37 1.94
CA GLY A 276 -2.57 -9.12 2.37
C GLY A 276 -3.82 -8.79 1.53
N ALA A 277 -4.94 -9.39 1.89
CA ALA A 277 -6.17 -9.33 1.13
C ALA A 277 -7.12 -8.20 1.58
N LEU A 278 -7.79 -7.56 0.63
CA LEU A 278 -9.09 -6.93 0.83
C LEU A 278 -10.15 -7.91 0.33
N VAL A 279 -11.10 -8.29 1.18
CA VAL A 279 -12.13 -9.29 0.84
C VAL A 279 -13.53 -8.71 0.95
N ASN A 280 -14.46 -9.28 0.18
CA ASN A 280 -15.88 -8.96 0.23
C ASN A 280 -16.62 -9.74 1.34
N SER A 281 -17.93 -9.59 1.42
CA SER A 281 -18.82 -10.28 2.37
C SER A 281 -18.79 -11.80 2.27
N ASP A 282 -18.41 -12.35 1.11
CA ASP A 282 -18.27 -13.79 0.88
C ASP A 282 -16.89 -14.33 1.28
N GLY A 283 -16.00 -13.48 1.79
CA GLY A 283 -14.62 -13.82 2.13
C GLY A 283 -13.75 -14.11 0.90
N LYS A 284 -14.13 -13.59 -0.26
CA LYS A 284 -13.35 -13.68 -1.51
C LYS A 284 -12.50 -12.43 -1.70
N VAL A 285 -11.29 -12.61 -2.20
CA VAL A 285 -10.34 -11.51 -2.45
C VAL A 285 -10.84 -10.65 -3.60
N ILE A 286 -11.04 -9.35 -3.36
CA ILE A 286 -11.37 -8.34 -4.37
C ILE A 286 -10.14 -7.49 -4.74
N SER A 287 -9.16 -7.37 -3.82
CA SER A 287 -7.97 -6.55 -4.02
C SER A 287 -6.83 -6.97 -3.10
N ILE A 288 -5.62 -6.50 -3.40
CA ILE A 288 -4.41 -6.66 -2.58
C ILE A 288 -4.15 -5.34 -1.86
N ASN A 289 -4.09 -5.37 -0.54
CA ASN A 289 -3.82 -4.18 0.28
C ASN A 289 -2.43 -3.60 -0.02
N THR A 290 -2.32 -2.28 -0.18
CA THR A 290 -1.02 -1.62 -0.34
C THR A 290 -0.94 -0.34 0.48
N LEU A 291 0.03 -0.28 1.40
CA LEU A 291 0.31 0.91 2.20
C LEU A 291 1.14 1.95 1.44
N LYS A 292 1.90 1.53 0.42
CA LYS A 292 2.77 2.39 -0.39
C LYS A 292 2.02 3.60 -0.97
N LEU A 293 0.73 3.45 -1.24
CA LEU A 293 -0.12 4.47 -1.83
C LEU A 293 -0.81 5.37 -0.80
N SER A 294 -0.65 5.11 0.49
CA SER A 294 -1.26 5.90 1.57
C SER A 294 -0.35 7.06 1.95
N GLY A 295 -0.87 8.28 1.98
CA GLY A 295 -0.12 9.46 2.40
C GLY A 295 0.19 9.44 3.91
N THR A 296 1.38 9.90 4.31
CA THR A 296 1.77 10.00 5.72
C THR A 296 0.82 10.95 6.47
N GLY A 297 0.17 10.46 7.53
CA GLY A 297 -0.74 11.26 8.36
C GLY A 297 -2.17 11.39 7.85
N VAL A 298 -2.57 10.62 6.83
CA VAL A 298 -3.96 10.50 6.38
C VAL A 298 -4.55 9.24 6.99
N GLU A 299 -5.55 9.38 7.84
CA GLU A 299 -6.30 8.27 8.44
C GLU A 299 -7.63 8.05 7.72
N GLY A 300 -8.11 6.79 7.66
CA GLY A 300 -9.39 6.43 7.05
C GLY A 300 -9.39 6.41 5.52
N ILE A 301 -8.21 6.46 4.89
CA ILE A 301 -8.06 6.28 3.45
C ILE A 301 -7.04 5.17 3.21
N GLY A 302 -7.50 3.99 2.81
CA GLY A 302 -6.69 2.87 2.38
C GLY A 302 -6.86 2.61 0.89
N PHE A 303 -5.83 2.06 0.26
CA PHE A 303 -5.83 1.67 -1.14
C PHE A 303 -5.49 0.19 -1.30
N ALA A 304 -6.11 -0.43 -2.28
CA ALA A 304 -5.84 -1.81 -2.64
C ALA A 304 -5.86 -2.00 -4.16
N ILE A 305 -4.95 -2.81 -4.69
CA ILE A 305 -4.83 -3.11 -6.11
C ILE A 305 -5.91 -4.13 -6.50
N PRO A 306 -6.81 -3.83 -7.46
CA PRO A 306 -7.89 -4.73 -7.85
C PRO A 306 -7.36 -6.09 -8.33
N ILE A 307 -7.99 -7.19 -7.90
CA ILE A 307 -7.47 -8.53 -8.18
C ILE A 307 -7.47 -8.85 -9.69
N ASN A 308 -8.48 -8.41 -10.46
CA ASN A 308 -8.55 -8.66 -11.90
C ASN A 308 -7.35 -8.09 -12.64
N SER A 309 -6.84 -6.91 -12.22
CA SER A 309 -5.66 -6.28 -12.83
C SER A 309 -4.37 -7.05 -12.56
N THR A 310 -4.37 -7.96 -11.59
CA THR A 310 -3.18 -8.71 -11.18
C THR A 310 -3.05 -10.08 -11.84
N LEU A 311 -4.13 -10.67 -12.36
CA LEU A 311 -4.15 -12.05 -12.82
C LEU A 311 -3.10 -12.33 -13.90
N ASN A 312 -3.06 -11.52 -14.95
CA ASN A 312 -2.07 -11.65 -16.03
C ASN A 312 -0.62 -11.42 -15.51
N VAL A 313 -0.45 -10.51 -14.55
CA VAL A 313 0.86 -10.26 -13.93
C VAL A 313 1.32 -11.49 -13.14
N ILE A 314 0.43 -12.09 -12.34
CA ILE A 314 0.72 -13.31 -11.58
C ILE A 314 1.18 -14.44 -12.51
N ASP A 315 0.46 -14.67 -13.61
CA ASP A 315 0.81 -15.71 -14.57
C ASP A 315 2.19 -15.47 -15.20
N GLN A 316 2.47 -14.23 -15.61
CA GLN A 316 3.79 -13.89 -16.16
C GLN A 316 4.91 -14.00 -15.13
N LEU A 317 4.69 -13.59 -13.88
CA LEU A 317 5.68 -13.75 -12.81
C LEU A 317 5.96 -15.22 -12.52
N LYS A 318 4.96 -16.11 -12.62
CA LYS A 318 5.13 -17.57 -12.45
C LYS A 318 5.83 -18.21 -13.63
N GLU A 319 5.53 -17.81 -14.86
CA GLU A 319 6.05 -18.46 -16.08
C GLU A 319 7.40 -17.90 -16.52
N HIS A 320 7.60 -16.58 -16.34
CA HIS A 320 8.76 -15.85 -16.88
C HIS A 320 9.63 -15.20 -15.81
N ASN A 321 9.25 -15.27 -14.54
CA ASN A 321 9.90 -14.62 -13.39
C ASN A 321 9.89 -13.09 -13.45
N LYS A 322 9.28 -12.51 -14.46
CA LYS A 322 9.14 -11.06 -14.72
C LYS A 322 7.91 -10.78 -15.58
N VAL A 323 7.48 -9.53 -15.61
CA VAL A 323 6.42 -9.09 -16.52
C VAL A 323 7.03 -8.63 -17.82
N LEU A 324 6.63 -9.29 -18.90
CA LEU A 324 7.08 -8.97 -20.25
C LEU A 324 6.35 -7.73 -20.76
N ARG A 325 7.09 -6.67 -21.09
CA ARG A 325 6.52 -5.44 -21.61
C ARG A 325 7.19 -5.03 -22.91
N PRO A 326 6.40 -4.52 -23.86
CA PRO A 326 6.98 -3.93 -25.06
C PRO A 326 7.84 -2.71 -24.69
N PHE A 327 9.00 -2.61 -25.30
CA PHE A 327 10.04 -1.62 -25.03
C PHE A 327 10.38 -0.83 -26.28
N ILE A 328 10.63 0.49 -26.11
CA ILE A 328 11.07 1.40 -27.18
C ILE A 328 12.50 1.88 -26.93
N GLY A 329 12.87 2.19 -25.68
CA GLY A 329 14.20 2.68 -25.29
C GLY A 329 14.38 4.18 -25.50
N VAL A 330 13.37 4.98 -25.12
CA VAL A 330 13.40 6.45 -25.17
C VAL A 330 13.23 7.03 -23.77
N THR A 331 14.11 7.96 -23.39
CA THR A 331 13.90 8.84 -22.24
C THR A 331 13.38 10.18 -22.77
N GLY A 332 12.16 10.56 -22.38
CA GLY A 332 11.48 11.75 -22.85
C GLY A 332 11.15 12.75 -21.76
N ILE A 333 10.91 14.00 -22.17
CA ILE A 333 10.41 15.09 -21.32
C ILE A 333 9.14 15.63 -21.97
N ASN A 334 8.05 15.69 -21.20
CA ASN A 334 6.80 16.28 -21.65
C ASN A 334 7.00 17.79 -21.83
N LEU A 335 6.79 18.32 -23.04
CA LEU A 335 6.91 19.75 -23.30
C LEU A 335 5.59 20.45 -22.97
N ASP A 336 5.63 21.46 -22.12
CA ASP A 336 4.52 22.41 -21.98
C ASP A 336 4.53 23.45 -23.11
N GLU A 337 3.41 24.12 -23.32
CA GLU A 337 3.24 25.09 -24.41
C GLU A 337 4.24 26.27 -24.30
N ALA A 338 4.57 26.69 -23.08
CA ALA A 338 5.50 27.80 -22.85
C ALA A 338 6.93 27.41 -23.24
N THR A 339 7.34 26.21 -22.87
CA THR A 339 8.66 25.65 -23.20
C THR A 339 8.78 25.35 -24.70
N ALA A 340 7.77 24.72 -25.30
CA ALA A 340 7.72 24.45 -26.73
C ALA A 340 7.86 25.75 -27.55
N LYS A 341 7.08 26.79 -27.19
CA LYS A 341 7.13 28.11 -27.82
C LYS A 341 8.48 28.81 -27.62
N LYS A 342 9.04 28.78 -26.41
CA LYS A 342 10.31 29.40 -26.08
C LYS A 342 11.48 28.86 -26.91
N TYR A 343 11.50 27.55 -27.17
CA TYR A 343 12.56 26.87 -27.92
C TYR A 343 12.21 26.62 -29.39
N ASN A 344 11.05 27.09 -29.85
CA ASN A 344 10.54 26.88 -31.23
C ASN A 344 10.46 25.38 -31.57
N LEU A 345 9.94 24.56 -30.63
CA LEU A 345 9.75 23.13 -30.80
C LEU A 345 8.25 22.82 -31.01
N ALA A 346 7.98 21.66 -31.60
CA ALA A 346 6.63 21.11 -31.63
C ALA A 346 6.17 20.75 -30.21
N LEU A 347 4.87 20.80 -29.93
CA LEU A 347 4.29 20.31 -28.69
C LEU A 347 4.26 18.79 -28.73
N GLY A 348 4.77 18.14 -27.68
CA GLY A 348 4.90 16.68 -27.60
C GLY A 348 5.96 16.25 -26.60
N ILE A 349 6.55 15.08 -26.84
CA ILE A 349 7.58 14.49 -25.98
C ILE A 349 8.95 14.75 -26.59
N TYR A 350 9.74 15.58 -25.92
CA TYR A 350 11.13 15.81 -26.29
C TYR A 350 12.00 14.62 -25.92
N VAL A 351 12.65 13.98 -26.88
CA VAL A 351 13.56 12.87 -26.68
C VAL A 351 14.88 13.42 -26.10
N LYS A 352 15.08 13.18 -24.79
CA LYS A 352 16.32 13.56 -24.09
C LYS A 352 17.46 12.63 -24.46
N SER A 353 17.21 11.33 -24.47
CA SER A 353 18.18 10.29 -24.85
C SER A 353 17.47 9.07 -25.42
N VAL A 354 18.20 8.33 -26.23
CA VAL A 354 17.82 7.02 -26.76
C VAL A 354 18.80 6.02 -26.17
N GLU A 355 18.30 4.89 -25.72
CA GLU A 355 19.10 3.83 -25.14
C GLU A 355 19.84 3.07 -26.25
N ASN A 356 21.10 2.72 -26.00
CA ASN A 356 21.93 2.02 -26.97
C ASN A 356 21.34 0.64 -27.28
N PHE A 357 21.37 0.26 -28.55
CA PHE A 357 20.83 -1.01 -29.08
C PHE A 357 19.32 -1.17 -28.92
N SER A 358 18.62 -0.13 -28.48
CA SER A 358 17.16 -0.15 -28.32
C SER A 358 16.41 -0.16 -29.66
N PRO A 359 15.13 -0.54 -29.68
CA PRO A 359 14.24 -0.38 -30.82
C PRO A 359 14.22 1.02 -31.42
N ALA A 360 14.20 2.05 -30.57
CA ALA A 360 14.24 3.45 -31.00
C ALA A 360 15.53 3.81 -31.73
N GLU A 361 16.68 3.36 -31.21
CA GLU A 361 17.96 3.59 -31.88
C GLU A 361 18.01 2.87 -33.23
N LYS A 362 17.61 1.59 -33.26
CA LYS A 362 17.56 0.80 -34.51
C LYS A 362 16.66 1.43 -35.57
N ALA A 363 15.54 2.03 -35.12
CA ALA A 363 14.61 2.74 -36.00
C ALA A 363 15.11 4.15 -36.40
N GLY A 364 16.18 4.65 -35.80
CA GLY A 364 16.81 5.94 -36.13
C GLY A 364 16.19 7.15 -35.42
N ILE A 365 15.51 6.96 -34.29
CA ILE A 365 15.13 8.03 -33.35
C ILE A 365 16.40 8.55 -32.68
N LYS A 366 16.46 9.84 -32.40
CA LYS A 366 17.65 10.50 -31.83
C LYS A 366 17.25 11.48 -30.72
N GLY A 367 18.20 11.76 -29.83
CA GLY A 367 18.08 12.87 -28.91
C GLY A 367 17.86 14.18 -29.67
N GLY A 368 16.92 14.98 -29.23
CA GLY A 368 16.49 16.21 -29.89
C GLY A 368 15.24 16.09 -30.79
N ASP A 369 14.76 14.88 -31.06
CA ASP A 369 13.47 14.68 -31.72
C ASP A 369 12.33 15.07 -30.76
N VAL A 370 11.18 15.48 -31.29
CA VAL A 370 9.95 15.62 -30.54
C VAL A 370 8.92 14.64 -31.08
N ILE A 371 8.51 13.64 -30.27
CA ILE A 371 7.47 12.70 -30.64
C ILE A 371 6.12 13.40 -30.46
N VAL A 372 5.34 13.50 -31.54
CA VAL A 372 4.08 14.22 -31.60
C VAL A 372 2.86 13.31 -31.77
N LYS A 373 3.10 12.09 -32.35
CA LYS A 373 2.04 11.07 -32.49
C LYS A 373 2.60 9.68 -32.28
N ALA A 374 1.74 8.78 -31.82
CA ALA A 374 1.95 7.35 -31.76
C ALA A 374 0.74 6.64 -32.40
N ASP A 375 0.98 5.79 -33.39
CA ASP A 375 -0.04 5.10 -34.22
C ASP A 375 -1.16 6.05 -34.71
N GLY A 376 -0.74 7.25 -35.17
CA GLY A 376 -1.64 8.27 -35.69
C GLY A 376 -2.38 9.09 -34.63
N LYS A 377 -2.34 8.72 -33.35
CA LYS A 377 -2.93 9.49 -32.24
C LYS A 377 -1.96 10.59 -31.80
N ASP A 378 -2.44 11.82 -31.62
CA ASP A 378 -1.66 12.90 -31.04
C ASP A 378 -1.34 12.58 -29.58
N ILE A 379 -0.07 12.77 -29.20
CA ILE A 379 0.42 12.54 -27.84
C ILE A 379 1.22 13.74 -27.35
N LYS A 380 1.16 14.03 -26.05
CA LYS A 380 1.85 15.11 -25.37
C LYS A 380 2.69 14.66 -24.19
N THR A 381 2.41 13.46 -23.68
CA THR A 381 3.03 12.95 -22.46
C THR A 381 3.63 11.55 -22.65
N MET A 382 4.66 11.23 -21.85
CA MET A 382 5.22 9.88 -21.81
C MET A 382 4.20 8.83 -21.40
N ASP A 383 3.21 9.21 -20.57
CA ASP A 383 2.13 8.30 -20.14
C ASP A 383 1.26 7.89 -21.33
N GLU A 384 0.84 8.85 -22.16
CA GLU A 384 0.07 8.57 -23.39
C GLU A 384 0.87 7.68 -24.35
N LEU A 385 2.18 7.92 -24.50
CA LEU A 385 3.05 7.06 -25.28
C LEU A 385 3.11 5.63 -24.71
N ASN A 386 3.28 5.51 -23.39
CA ASN A 386 3.35 4.22 -22.72
C ASN A 386 2.03 3.45 -22.78
N GLU A 387 0.90 4.13 -22.68
CA GLU A 387 -0.44 3.53 -22.83
C GLU A 387 -0.59 2.89 -24.22
N ILE A 388 -0.27 3.63 -25.28
CA ILE A 388 -0.34 3.11 -26.65
C ILE A 388 0.66 1.96 -26.83
N LYS A 389 1.91 2.15 -26.40
CA LYS A 389 2.96 1.12 -26.46
C LYS A 389 2.53 -0.18 -25.75
N ASN A 390 1.95 -0.07 -24.54
CA ASN A 390 1.53 -1.23 -23.75
C ASN A 390 0.29 -1.94 -24.31
N SER A 391 -0.40 -1.35 -25.30
CA SER A 391 -1.48 -2.02 -26.02
C SER A 391 -0.99 -2.97 -27.14
N HIS A 392 0.31 -2.95 -27.44
CA HIS A 392 0.97 -3.85 -28.37
C HIS A 392 1.60 -5.06 -27.68
N ASN A 393 1.92 -6.06 -28.48
CA ASN A 393 2.75 -7.20 -28.06
C ASN A 393 4.22 -6.97 -28.41
N ILE A 394 5.10 -7.73 -27.75
CA ILE A 394 6.51 -7.79 -28.15
C ILE A 394 6.60 -8.36 -29.55
N GLY A 395 7.39 -7.70 -30.42
CA GLY A 395 7.51 -8.02 -31.84
C GLY A 395 6.57 -7.26 -32.76
N ASP A 396 5.53 -6.61 -32.23
CA ASP A 396 4.65 -5.74 -33.02
C ASP A 396 5.43 -4.49 -33.48
N THR A 397 4.90 -3.84 -34.50
CA THR A 397 5.41 -2.56 -34.98
C THR A 397 4.52 -1.43 -34.56
N MET A 398 5.12 -0.33 -34.12
CA MET A 398 4.46 0.91 -33.71
C MET A 398 4.99 2.06 -34.57
N THR A 399 4.11 2.94 -35.08
CA THR A 399 4.52 4.10 -35.84
C THR A 399 4.56 5.35 -34.97
N LEU A 400 5.76 5.95 -34.89
CA LEU A 400 5.97 7.21 -34.17
C LEU A 400 6.13 8.33 -35.18
N THR A 401 5.30 9.38 -35.11
CA THR A 401 5.49 10.60 -35.85
C THR A 401 6.36 11.54 -35.01
N ILE A 402 7.53 11.87 -35.52
CA ILE A 402 8.49 12.80 -34.85
C ILE A 402 8.59 14.12 -35.61
N ASN A 403 8.90 15.18 -34.88
CA ASN A 403 9.38 16.43 -35.45
C ASN A 403 10.90 16.53 -35.18
N ARG A 404 11.68 16.62 -36.26
CA ARG A 404 13.15 16.75 -36.24
C ARG A 404 13.53 18.01 -36.99
N ASN A 405 14.02 19.03 -36.31
CA ASN A 405 14.42 20.32 -36.88
C ASN A 405 13.29 21.02 -37.68
N GLY A 406 12.06 20.91 -37.24
CA GLY A 406 10.89 21.48 -37.91
C GLY A 406 10.24 20.59 -38.98
N GLU A 407 10.89 19.49 -39.38
CA GLU A 407 10.32 18.51 -40.32
C GLU A 407 9.62 17.38 -39.58
N THR A 408 8.45 17.00 -40.04
CA THR A 408 7.69 15.85 -39.53
C THR A 408 8.05 14.59 -40.31
N LYS A 409 8.30 13.49 -39.59
CA LYS A 409 8.67 12.19 -40.17
C LYS A 409 7.97 11.07 -39.40
N ASP A 410 7.48 10.07 -40.12
CA ASP A 410 7.00 8.83 -39.52
C ASP A 410 8.15 7.82 -39.46
N ILE A 411 8.31 7.20 -38.29
CA ILE A 411 9.32 6.17 -37.99
C ILE A 411 8.60 4.96 -37.45
N THR A 412 8.80 3.81 -38.10
CA THR A 412 8.27 2.54 -37.62
C THR A 412 9.31 1.90 -36.68
N VAL A 413 8.87 1.59 -35.47
CA VAL A 413 9.67 0.95 -34.41
C VAL A 413 9.12 -0.45 -34.20
N THR A 414 9.97 -1.48 -34.26
CA THR A 414 9.61 -2.84 -33.85
C THR A 414 9.84 -2.95 -32.36
N LEU A 415 8.80 -3.25 -31.60
CA LEU A 415 8.86 -3.34 -30.15
C LEU A 415 9.61 -4.61 -29.71
N GLU A 416 10.54 -4.47 -28.80
CA GLU A 416 11.29 -5.59 -28.21
C GLU A 416 10.89 -5.76 -26.74
N GLU A 417 11.40 -6.80 -26.11
CA GLU A 417 11.23 -7.02 -24.68
C GLU A 417 12.07 -6.00 -23.89
N THR A 418 11.55 -5.53 -22.77
CA THR A 418 12.33 -4.71 -21.82
C THR A 418 13.55 -5.51 -21.35
N PRO A 419 14.77 -4.95 -21.43
CA PRO A 419 16.01 -5.61 -21.03
C PRO A 419 16.02 -6.13 -19.59
#